data_3c63b7e688b3ef46cc5ff35b2609ee5c
#
_entry.id   3c63b7e688b3ef46cc5ff35b2609ee5c
#
_cell.length_a   1.000
_cell.length_b   1.000
_cell.length_c   1.000
_cell.angle_alpha   90.00
_cell.angle_beta   90.00
_cell.angle_gamma   90.00
#
_symmetry.space_group_name_H-M   'P 1'
#
loop_
_entity.id
_entity.type
_entity.pdbx_description
1 polymer ?
#
loop_
_entity_poly.entity_id
_entity_poly.type
_entity_poly.pdbx_seq_one_letter_code
_entity_poly.pdbx_strand_id
1 'polypeptide(L)'
;VIIEKPKSFSGQAEYSQAISSVPPINNTPSAIPPVAPIDISALFYSLLFPSTLQNGVANELEKSVFRRVEAALSSPKAIAERVLKLPTQVAALDKQLADESSNTKVLLALIEKDPVLSVEVLKLCNAPLFRRSEKEITSLQLAIVQLGREQIRRFITTALLRDCIEIKAIYFRRFGSQIWRHSMQVAYLASELTDEDADSAFLLGLIHDVGKIAIFKLLLEAFKQADPGEQPCSSLFRQVMTAKSLSLSALLAQHWQLPAIFDAELGRLAVVDSKPVGGLAEVVWRANLISECSMLFEADKLNEQQLNRLLLEAGLDRGGFDELHQKLIMF
;
A
#
# COMPACT_ATOMS: atom_id res chain seq x y z
N VAL A 1 12.54 89.44 55.21
CA VAL A 1 12.57 88.67 54.05
C VAL A 1 11.97 87.29 54.36
N ILE A 2 10.73 87.08 53.92
CA ILE A 2 9.92 85.86 54.18
C ILE A 2 10.15 84.94 53.00
N ILE A 3 10.59 83.75 53.32
CA ILE A 3 10.74 82.68 52.31
C ILE A 3 9.52 81.82 52.40
N GLU A 4 8.68 81.84 51.36
CA GLU A 4 7.53 80.95 51.18
C GLU A 4 7.97 79.53 50.78
N LYS A 5 7.35 78.53 51.46
CA LYS A 5 7.47 77.10 51.08
C LYS A 5 6.63 76.76 49.91
N PRO A 6 7.08 75.94 48.95
CA PRO A 6 6.26 75.51 47.82
C PRO A 6 5.20 74.49 48.26
N LYS A 7 4.00 74.67 47.62
CA LYS A 7 2.86 73.78 47.82
C LYS A 7 3.11 72.40 47.20
N SER A 8 2.80 71.36 47.96
CA SER A 8 2.84 70.00 47.58
C SER A 8 1.76 69.71 46.51
N PHE A 9 2.17 69.18 45.35
CA PHE A 9 1.28 68.72 44.28
C PHE A 9 0.69 67.39 44.70
N SER A 10 -0.67 67.35 44.84
CA SER A 10 -1.46 66.13 45.10
C SER A 10 -1.77 65.47 43.75
N GLY A 11 -0.80 64.81 43.13
CA GLY A 11 -0.93 64.18 41.84
C GLY A 11 -0.68 62.66 41.81
N GLN A 12 -0.50 62.04 43.01
CA GLN A 12 -0.20 60.60 43.07
C GLN A 12 -1.41 59.67 43.24
N ALA A 13 -2.62 60.22 43.45
CA ALA A 13 -3.81 59.39 43.64
C ALA A 13 -4.55 59.03 42.36
N GLU A 14 -4.39 59.84 41.29
CA GLU A 14 -5.07 59.57 40.01
C GLU A 14 -4.31 58.63 39.07
N TYR A 15 -2.99 58.45 39.26
CA TYR A 15 -2.21 57.52 38.47
C TYR A 15 -2.34 56.08 38.92
N SER A 16 -2.80 55.81 40.15
CA SER A 16 -2.99 54.44 40.67
C SER A 16 -4.31 53.79 40.25
N GLN A 17 -5.32 54.57 39.81
CA GLN A 17 -6.61 54.02 39.35
C GLN A 17 -6.66 53.74 37.87
N ALA A 18 -5.75 54.28 37.04
CA ALA A 18 -5.71 54.04 35.60
C ALA A 18 -4.99 52.74 35.21
N ILE A 19 -4.27 52.09 36.13
CA ILE A 19 -3.56 50.82 35.85
C ILE A 19 -4.40 49.59 36.21
N SER A 20 -5.55 49.76 36.86
CA SER A 20 -6.40 48.66 37.35
C SER A 20 -7.50 48.22 36.38
N SER A 21 -7.55 48.77 35.15
CA SER A 21 -8.61 48.45 34.15
C SER A 21 -8.10 47.84 32.85
N VAL A 22 -6.84 47.33 32.82
CA VAL A 22 -6.38 46.48 31.72
C VAL A 22 -6.82 45.05 32.00
N PRO A 23 -7.72 44.46 31.21
CA PRO A 23 -8.06 43.05 31.40
C PRO A 23 -6.79 42.20 31.22
N PRO A 24 -6.62 41.13 31.99
CA PRO A 24 -5.47 40.25 31.85
C PRO A 24 -5.47 39.71 30.42
N ILE A 25 -4.41 39.96 29.68
CA ILE A 25 -4.17 39.28 28.42
C ILE A 25 -3.97 37.81 28.77
N ASN A 26 -5.02 37.01 28.61
CA ASN A 26 -4.93 35.56 28.66
C ASN A 26 -4.07 35.10 27.46
N ASN A 27 -2.77 35.13 27.62
CA ASN A 27 -1.83 34.40 26.79
C ASN A 27 -1.84 32.92 27.16
N THR A 28 -3.00 32.29 27.13
CA THR A 28 -3.07 30.85 26.88
C THR A 28 -2.67 30.70 25.42
N PRO A 29 -1.59 29.96 25.12
CA PRO A 29 -1.31 29.63 23.73
C PRO A 29 -2.56 28.93 23.22
N SER A 30 -3.19 29.53 22.21
CA SER A 30 -4.30 28.90 21.50
C SER A 30 -3.80 27.53 21.08
N ALA A 31 -4.27 26.48 21.74
CA ALA A 31 -3.96 25.11 21.32
C ALA A 31 -4.45 25.01 19.88
N ILE A 32 -3.50 24.87 18.96
CA ILE A 32 -3.81 24.58 17.55
C ILE A 32 -4.72 23.35 17.60
N PRO A 33 -5.94 23.43 17.08
CA PRO A 33 -6.86 22.30 17.16
C PRO A 33 -6.15 21.09 16.56
N PRO A 34 -6.24 19.91 17.19
CA PRO A 34 -5.59 18.72 16.67
C PRO A 34 -6.06 18.52 15.23
N VAL A 35 -5.12 18.59 14.30
CA VAL A 35 -5.43 18.37 12.88
C VAL A 35 -5.95 16.94 12.77
N ALA A 36 -7.16 16.78 12.23
CA ALA A 36 -7.80 15.49 12.07
C ALA A 36 -6.86 14.49 11.38
N PRO A 37 -6.83 13.22 11.79
CA PRO A 37 -6.03 12.21 11.13
C PRO A 37 -6.45 12.07 9.67
N ILE A 38 -5.48 11.87 8.78
CA ILE A 38 -5.74 11.66 7.35
C ILE A 38 -6.17 10.20 7.18
N ASP A 39 -7.40 9.98 6.73
CA ASP A 39 -7.86 8.63 6.37
C ASP A 39 -7.35 8.27 4.96
N ILE A 40 -6.08 7.86 4.88
CA ILE A 40 -5.45 7.48 3.62
C ILE A 40 -6.15 6.29 2.96
N SER A 41 -6.67 5.34 3.76
CA SER A 41 -7.44 4.22 3.25
C SER A 41 -8.71 4.66 2.51
N ALA A 42 -9.40 5.69 3.03
CA ALA A 42 -10.57 6.26 2.34
C ALA A 42 -10.18 6.90 1.01
N LEU A 43 -9.08 7.64 0.99
CA LEU A 43 -8.57 8.27 -0.22
C LEU A 43 -8.16 7.21 -1.25
N PHE A 44 -7.39 6.20 -0.83
CA PHE A 44 -6.96 5.12 -1.71
C PHE A 44 -8.15 4.30 -2.25
N TYR A 45 -9.14 3.99 -1.39
CA TYR A 45 -10.37 3.34 -1.81
C TYR A 45 -11.10 4.13 -2.91
N SER A 46 -11.04 5.46 -2.87
CA SER A 46 -11.63 6.32 -3.91
C SER A 46 -10.92 6.23 -5.27
N LEU A 47 -9.69 5.72 -5.33
CA LEU A 47 -9.02 5.35 -6.59
C LEU A 47 -9.54 4.04 -7.15
N LEU A 48 -9.85 3.10 -6.26
CA LEU A 48 -10.32 1.77 -6.62
C LEU A 48 -11.76 1.77 -7.11
N PHE A 49 -12.62 2.57 -6.46
CA PHE A 49 -14.04 2.66 -6.77
C PHE A 49 -14.45 4.10 -7.06
N PRO A 50 -15.01 4.38 -8.23
CA PRO A 50 -15.35 5.74 -8.65
C PRO A 50 -16.57 6.34 -7.92
N SER A 51 -17.30 5.55 -7.12
CA SER A 51 -18.49 6.01 -6.41
C SER A 51 -18.15 6.86 -5.19
N THR A 52 -18.93 7.91 -4.95
CA THR A 52 -18.88 8.69 -3.73
C THR A 52 -19.18 7.80 -2.53
N LEU A 53 -18.27 7.76 -1.56
CA LEU A 53 -18.49 7.06 -0.30
C LEU A 53 -19.71 7.69 0.38
N GLN A 54 -20.82 6.95 0.44
CA GLN A 54 -21.99 7.36 1.19
C GLN A 54 -21.87 6.84 2.62
N ASN A 55 -22.06 7.71 3.59
CA ASN A 55 -22.22 7.29 4.98
C ASN A 55 -23.61 6.66 5.11
N GLY A 56 -23.66 5.36 5.32
CA GLY A 56 -24.95 4.66 5.41
C GLY A 56 -24.81 3.18 5.76
N VAL A 57 -25.97 2.54 5.85
CA VAL A 57 -26.06 1.10 6.10
C VAL A 57 -25.63 0.35 4.84
N ALA A 58 -24.88 -0.74 5.03
CA ALA A 58 -24.47 -1.61 3.92
C ALA A 58 -25.70 -2.08 3.12
N ASN A 59 -25.61 -1.99 1.78
CA ASN A 59 -26.63 -2.52 0.88
C ASN A 59 -26.61 -4.06 0.83
N GLU A 60 -27.55 -4.69 0.13
CA GLU A 60 -27.64 -6.15 0.10
C GLU A 60 -26.43 -6.81 -0.58
N LEU A 61 -25.85 -6.17 -1.60
CA LEU A 61 -24.61 -6.60 -2.23
C LEU A 61 -23.47 -6.63 -1.20
N GLU A 62 -23.26 -5.55 -0.46
CA GLU A 62 -22.24 -5.45 0.57
C GLU A 62 -22.43 -6.47 1.69
N LYS A 63 -23.68 -6.64 2.16
CA LYS A 63 -24.03 -7.68 3.16
C LYS A 63 -23.74 -9.10 2.64
N SER A 64 -23.99 -9.35 1.35
CA SER A 64 -23.64 -10.63 0.72
C SER A 64 -22.13 -10.85 0.69
N VAL A 65 -21.35 -9.82 0.35
CA VAL A 65 -19.88 -9.87 0.37
C VAL A 65 -19.38 -10.09 1.80
N PHE A 66 -19.91 -9.39 2.80
CA PHE A 66 -19.52 -9.57 4.20
C PHE A 66 -19.71 -11.01 4.67
N ARG A 67 -20.88 -11.60 4.41
CA ARG A 67 -21.14 -13.01 4.75
C ARG A 67 -20.14 -13.96 4.06
N ARG A 68 -19.78 -13.70 2.81
CA ARG A 68 -18.81 -14.49 2.07
C ARG A 68 -17.39 -14.31 2.63
N VAL A 69 -17.00 -13.11 3.03
CA VAL A 69 -15.70 -12.83 3.66
C VAL A 69 -15.61 -13.51 5.01
N GLU A 70 -16.64 -13.45 5.85
CA GLU A 70 -16.67 -14.14 7.16
C GLU A 70 -16.61 -15.68 6.99
N ALA A 71 -17.36 -16.22 6.03
CA ALA A 71 -17.28 -17.64 5.68
C ALA A 71 -15.87 -18.02 5.18
N ALA A 72 -15.24 -17.12 4.48
CA ALA A 72 -13.91 -17.26 3.96
C ALA A 72 -12.84 -17.30 5.05
N LEU A 73 -12.90 -16.37 5.98
CA LEU A 73 -12.02 -16.34 7.16
C LEU A 73 -12.19 -17.59 8.02
N SER A 74 -13.41 -18.16 8.05
CA SER A 74 -13.72 -19.40 8.77
C SER A 74 -13.26 -20.65 8.01
N SER A 75 -13.05 -20.58 6.69
CA SER A 75 -12.64 -21.71 5.85
C SER A 75 -11.65 -21.26 4.76
N PRO A 76 -10.40 -20.92 5.12
CA PRO A 76 -9.39 -20.40 4.19
C PRO A 76 -9.13 -21.33 3.01
N LYS A 77 -9.24 -22.64 3.24
CA LYS A 77 -9.08 -23.68 2.21
C LYS A 77 -10.04 -23.48 1.03
N ALA A 78 -11.30 -23.19 1.32
CA ALA A 78 -12.31 -22.99 0.29
C ALA A 78 -12.00 -21.77 -0.61
N ILE A 79 -11.40 -20.70 -0.05
CA ILE A 79 -10.98 -19.53 -0.82
C ILE A 79 -9.77 -19.83 -1.69
N ALA A 80 -8.73 -20.39 -1.08
CA ALA A 80 -7.50 -20.69 -1.80
C ALA A 80 -7.74 -21.68 -2.95
N GLU A 81 -8.69 -22.59 -2.83
CA GLU A 81 -9.01 -23.54 -3.89
C GLU A 81 -9.96 -23.01 -4.96
N ARG A 82 -10.89 -22.09 -4.61
CA ARG A 82 -11.96 -21.66 -5.49
C ARG A 82 -11.80 -20.24 -6.01
N VAL A 83 -11.31 -19.35 -5.18
CA VAL A 83 -11.28 -17.91 -5.48
C VAL A 83 -9.90 -17.46 -5.95
N LEU A 84 -8.85 -17.94 -5.28
CA LEU A 84 -7.48 -17.51 -5.52
C LEU A 84 -6.53 -18.71 -5.46
N LYS A 85 -6.58 -19.53 -6.51
CA LYS A 85 -5.72 -20.70 -6.62
C LYS A 85 -4.32 -20.29 -7.04
N LEU A 86 -3.34 -20.50 -6.15
CA LEU A 86 -1.93 -20.32 -6.53
C LEU A 86 -1.55 -21.39 -7.57
N PRO A 87 -0.91 -21.03 -8.69
CA PRO A 87 -0.36 -22.04 -9.58
C PRO A 87 0.64 -22.90 -8.82
N THR A 88 0.49 -24.21 -8.93
CA THR A 88 1.42 -25.19 -8.32
C THR A 88 2.87 -24.96 -8.75
N GLN A 89 3.06 -24.30 -9.88
CA GLN A 89 4.36 -23.91 -10.41
C GLN A 89 5.07 -22.84 -9.57
N VAL A 90 4.34 -21.91 -8.90
CA VAL A 90 4.96 -20.83 -8.11
C VAL A 90 5.72 -21.39 -6.91
N ALA A 91 5.09 -22.26 -6.13
CA ALA A 91 5.74 -22.87 -4.94
C ALA A 91 6.93 -23.78 -5.34
N ALA A 92 6.78 -24.53 -6.45
CA ALA A 92 7.85 -25.36 -6.98
C ALA A 92 9.00 -24.53 -7.53
N LEU A 93 8.68 -23.42 -8.18
CA LEU A 93 9.64 -22.51 -8.77
C LEU A 93 10.44 -21.77 -7.70
N ASP A 94 9.78 -21.24 -6.67
CA ASP A 94 10.44 -20.52 -5.58
C ASP A 94 11.45 -21.43 -4.87
N LYS A 95 11.09 -22.69 -4.64
CA LYS A 95 11.99 -23.70 -4.07
C LYS A 95 13.18 -24.04 -4.98
N GLN A 96 12.96 -24.12 -6.31
CA GLN A 96 14.04 -24.37 -7.28
C GLN A 96 14.94 -23.15 -7.48
N LEU A 97 14.39 -21.95 -7.34
CA LEU A 97 15.12 -20.70 -7.54
C LEU A 97 15.86 -20.26 -6.27
N ALA A 98 15.40 -20.66 -5.08
CA ALA A 98 16.09 -20.46 -3.82
C ALA A 98 17.37 -21.32 -3.69
N ASP A 99 17.49 -22.41 -4.46
CA ASP A 99 18.70 -23.20 -4.51
C ASP A 99 19.80 -22.46 -5.28
N GLU A 100 20.77 -21.89 -4.55
CA GLU A 100 21.94 -21.18 -5.12
C GLU A 100 22.76 -22.05 -6.10
N SER A 101 22.68 -23.38 -5.95
CA SER A 101 23.32 -24.32 -6.86
C SER A 101 22.58 -24.49 -8.19
N SER A 102 21.31 -24.05 -8.28
CA SER A 102 20.54 -24.14 -9.52
C SER A 102 21.09 -23.17 -10.56
N ASN A 103 21.60 -23.73 -11.64
CA ASN A 103 22.32 -23.05 -12.71
C ASN A 103 21.36 -22.09 -13.46
N THR A 104 21.88 -20.94 -13.91
CA THR A 104 21.25 -20.00 -14.88
C THR A 104 20.56 -20.73 -16.06
N LYS A 105 21.04 -21.91 -16.43
CA LYS A 105 20.43 -22.79 -17.43
C LYS A 105 19.03 -23.26 -17.04
N VAL A 106 18.74 -23.46 -15.76
CA VAL A 106 17.39 -23.87 -15.28
C VAL A 106 16.40 -22.72 -15.44
N LEU A 107 16.83 -21.50 -15.09
CA LEU A 107 16.03 -20.28 -15.30
C LEU A 107 15.74 -20.06 -16.78
N LEU A 108 16.77 -20.16 -17.62
CA LEU A 108 16.63 -20.01 -19.05
C LEU A 108 15.64 -21.04 -19.63
N ALA A 109 15.78 -22.30 -19.25
CA ALA A 109 14.88 -23.37 -19.70
C ALA A 109 13.41 -23.17 -19.23
N LEU A 110 13.20 -22.55 -18.07
CA LEU A 110 11.86 -22.21 -17.59
C LEU A 110 11.23 -21.07 -18.41
N ILE A 111 12.01 -20.02 -18.69
CA ILE A 111 11.57 -18.87 -19.47
C ILE A 111 11.29 -19.30 -20.93
N GLU A 112 12.17 -20.09 -21.53
CA GLU A 112 12.05 -20.56 -22.92
C GLU A 112 10.83 -21.45 -23.15
N LYS A 113 10.32 -22.15 -22.11
CA LYS A 113 9.11 -22.97 -22.22
C LYS A 113 7.82 -22.17 -22.41
N ASP A 114 7.83 -20.89 -22.02
CA ASP A 114 6.71 -19.99 -22.16
C ASP A 114 7.09 -18.80 -23.06
N PRO A 115 6.58 -18.76 -24.32
CA PRO A 115 6.88 -17.68 -25.25
C PRO A 115 6.44 -16.30 -24.74
N VAL A 116 5.33 -16.23 -23.95
CA VAL A 116 4.85 -14.96 -23.39
C VAL A 116 5.82 -14.46 -22.32
N LEU A 117 6.22 -15.35 -21.43
CA LEU A 117 7.20 -15.03 -20.39
C LEU A 117 8.55 -14.60 -21.00
N SER A 118 8.99 -15.26 -22.09
CA SER A 118 10.20 -14.89 -22.83
C SER A 118 10.14 -13.45 -23.36
N VAL A 119 9.02 -13.08 -23.99
CA VAL A 119 8.82 -11.72 -24.50
C VAL A 119 8.76 -10.69 -23.36
N GLU A 120 8.10 -11.03 -22.26
CA GLU A 120 8.00 -10.13 -21.11
C GLU A 120 9.34 -9.90 -20.41
N VAL A 121 10.19 -10.93 -20.27
CA VAL A 121 11.57 -10.78 -19.75
C VAL A 121 12.39 -9.86 -20.64
N LEU A 122 12.32 -9.99 -21.97
CA LEU A 122 13.01 -9.10 -22.88
C LEU A 122 12.50 -7.66 -22.80
N LYS A 123 11.19 -7.45 -22.69
CA LYS A 123 10.60 -6.14 -22.48
C LYS A 123 11.07 -5.51 -21.18
N LEU A 124 11.08 -6.28 -20.09
CA LEU A 124 11.57 -5.82 -18.79
C LEU A 124 13.01 -5.37 -18.87
N CYS A 125 13.87 -6.19 -19.50
CA CYS A 125 15.30 -5.89 -19.65
C CYS A 125 15.55 -4.59 -20.43
N ASN A 126 14.69 -4.30 -21.40
CA ASN A 126 14.77 -3.10 -22.24
C ASN A 126 13.97 -1.91 -21.68
N ALA A 127 13.24 -2.08 -20.58
CA ALA A 127 12.52 -0.99 -19.93
C ALA A 127 13.49 0.05 -19.35
N PRO A 128 13.14 1.35 -19.32
CA PRO A 128 14.03 2.42 -18.87
C PRO A 128 14.66 2.18 -17.50
N LEU A 129 13.92 1.57 -16.58
CA LEU A 129 14.37 1.27 -15.21
C LEU A 129 15.50 0.24 -15.15
N PHE A 130 15.53 -0.71 -16.08
CA PHE A 130 16.49 -1.84 -16.08
C PHE A 130 17.51 -1.77 -17.22
N ARG A 131 17.32 -0.87 -18.17
CA ARG A 131 18.17 -0.71 -19.33
C ARG A 131 19.54 -0.14 -18.94
N ARG A 132 20.61 -0.88 -19.21
CA ARG A 132 21.99 -0.47 -18.91
C ARG A 132 22.77 0.01 -20.14
N SER A 133 22.22 -0.15 -21.34
CA SER A 133 22.85 0.29 -22.59
C SER A 133 21.82 0.83 -23.58
N GLU A 134 22.26 1.65 -24.55
CA GLU A 134 21.38 2.15 -25.61
C GLU A 134 20.95 1.04 -26.58
N LYS A 135 21.75 -0.02 -26.68
CA LYS A 135 21.45 -1.16 -27.56
C LYS A 135 20.42 -2.08 -26.90
N GLU A 136 19.36 -2.38 -27.64
CA GLU A 136 18.33 -3.32 -27.20
C GLU A 136 18.90 -4.75 -27.05
N ILE A 137 18.48 -5.41 -25.99
CA ILE A 137 18.78 -6.81 -25.74
C ILE A 137 17.68 -7.68 -26.37
N THR A 138 18.12 -8.58 -27.25
CA THR A 138 17.24 -9.52 -27.99
C THR A 138 17.46 -10.98 -27.56
N SER A 139 18.42 -11.24 -26.68
CA SER A 139 18.76 -12.59 -26.20
C SER A 139 18.34 -12.75 -24.73
N LEU A 140 17.63 -13.82 -24.40
CA LEU A 140 17.27 -14.18 -23.03
C LEU A 140 18.51 -14.43 -22.16
N GLN A 141 19.58 -15.00 -22.71
CA GLN A 141 20.83 -15.18 -21.97
C GLN A 141 21.44 -13.83 -21.57
N LEU A 142 21.46 -12.84 -22.49
CA LEU A 142 21.95 -11.50 -22.19
C LEU A 142 21.00 -10.79 -21.20
N ALA A 143 19.70 -10.99 -21.30
CA ALA A 143 18.72 -10.45 -20.37
C ALA A 143 18.98 -10.97 -18.93
N ILE A 144 19.23 -12.27 -18.77
CA ILE A 144 19.57 -12.86 -17.46
C ILE A 144 20.89 -12.29 -16.92
N VAL A 145 21.89 -12.09 -17.77
CA VAL A 145 23.17 -11.49 -17.36
C VAL A 145 22.97 -10.02 -16.95
N GLN A 146 22.18 -9.25 -17.67
CA GLN A 146 21.94 -7.84 -17.39
C GLN A 146 21.10 -7.61 -16.13
N LEU A 147 19.98 -8.32 -16.00
CA LEU A 147 19.05 -8.20 -14.89
C LEU A 147 19.58 -8.88 -13.62
N GLY A 148 20.36 -9.94 -13.81
CA GLY A 148 20.78 -10.81 -12.73
C GLY A 148 19.68 -11.83 -12.36
N ARG A 149 20.11 -12.88 -11.68
CA ARG A 149 19.29 -14.01 -11.31
C ARG A 149 18.08 -13.61 -10.43
N GLU A 150 18.34 -12.76 -9.45
CA GLU A 150 17.33 -12.34 -8.48
C GLU A 150 16.19 -11.51 -9.14
N GLN A 151 16.53 -10.58 -10.00
CA GLN A 151 15.51 -9.81 -10.73
C GLN A 151 14.68 -10.69 -11.66
N ILE A 152 15.29 -11.66 -12.31
CA ILE A 152 14.58 -12.64 -13.13
C ILE A 152 13.66 -13.50 -12.27
N ARG A 153 14.12 -13.95 -11.09
CA ARG A 153 13.30 -14.72 -10.15
C ARG A 153 12.07 -13.92 -9.71
N ARG A 154 12.27 -12.68 -9.25
CA ARG A 154 11.20 -11.77 -8.87
C ARG A 154 10.20 -11.56 -10.00
N PHE A 155 10.71 -11.35 -11.20
CA PHE A 155 9.88 -11.15 -12.38
C PHE A 155 9.03 -12.38 -12.72
N ILE A 156 9.61 -13.57 -12.72
CA ILE A 156 8.89 -14.82 -12.98
C ILE A 156 7.80 -15.05 -11.91
N THR A 157 8.16 -14.89 -10.63
CA THR A 157 7.20 -15.01 -9.53
C THR A 157 6.05 -14.02 -9.69
N THR A 158 6.36 -12.78 -10.03
CA THR A 158 5.38 -11.72 -10.31
C THR A 158 4.45 -12.08 -11.46
N ALA A 159 5.01 -12.54 -12.59
CA ALA A 159 4.23 -12.90 -13.78
C ALA A 159 3.27 -14.07 -13.49
N LEU A 160 3.74 -15.09 -12.77
CA LEU A 160 2.90 -16.23 -12.38
C LEU A 160 1.79 -15.84 -11.39
N LEU A 161 2.08 -14.93 -10.45
CA LEU A 161 1.07 -14.41 -9.51
C LEU A 161 0.05 -13.52 -10.24
N ARG A 162 0.49 -12.73 -11.23
CA ARG A 162 -0.42 -11.87 -12.01
C ARG A 162 -1.56 -12.67 -12.64
N ASP A 163 -1.28 -13.82 -13.22
CA ASP A 163 -2.29 -14.67 -13.87
C ASP A 163 -3.34 -15.20 -12.88
N CYS A 164 -2.93 -15.41 -11.61
CA CYS A 164 -3.87 -15.78 -10.55
C CYS A 164 -4.77 -14.63 -10.12
N ILE A 165 -4.23 -13.43 -10.19
CA ILE A 165 -4.81 -12.20 -9.65
C ILE A 165 -5.70 -11.52 -10.70
N GLU A 166 -5.51 -11.82 -12.00
CA GLU A 166 -6.18 -11.14 -13.10
C GLU A 166 -7.71 -11.07 -12.93
N ILE A 167 -8.23 -9.85 -12.97
CA ILE A 167 -9.66 -9.56 -12.95
C ILE A 167 -10.12 -9.30 -14.38
N LYS A 168 -10.76 -10.31 -14.99
CA LYS A 168 -11.18 -10.28 -16.41
C LYS A 168 -12.44 -9.45 -16.67
N ALA A 169 -13.23 -9.13 -15.64
CA ALA A 169 -14.48 -8.40 -15.81
C ALA A 169 -14.21 -6.95 -16.25
N ILE A 170 -14.77 -6.55 -17.40
CA ILE A 170 -14.52 -5.25 -18.06
C ILE A 170 -14.80 -4.07 -17.12
N TYR A 171 -15.92 -4.10 -16.39
CA TYR A 171 -16.33 -3.02 -15.49
C TYR A 171 -15.41 -2.82 -14.27
N PHE A 172 -14.63 -3.83 -13.95
CA PHE A 172 -13.74 -3.83 -12.79
C PHE A 172 -12.25 -3.90 -13.15
N ARG A 173 -11.94 -3.74 -14.44
CA ARG A 173 -10.55 -3.77 -14.92
C ARG A 173 -9.71 -2.69 -14.24
N ARG A 174 -10.31 -1.51 -13.98
CA ARG A 174 -9.64 -0.42 -13.27
C ARG A 174 -9.22 -0.83 -11.85
N PHE A 175 -10.10 -1.47 -11.08
CA PHE A 175 -9.75 -1.98 -9.76
C PHE A 175 -8.56 -2.93 -9.83
N GLY A 176 -8.63 -3.94 -10.71
CA GLY A 176 -7.57 -4.93 -10.87
C GLY A 176 -6.23 -4.32 -11.25
N SER A 177 -6.23 -3.37 -12.19
CA SER A 177 -5.00 -2.70 -12.61
C SER A 177 -4.39 -1.83 -11.52
N GLN A 178 -5.21 -1.10 -10.75
CA GLN A 178 -4.72 -0.24 -9.66
C GLN A 178 -4.17 -1.06 -8.48
N ILE A 179 -4.86 -2.12 -8.08
CA ILE A 179 -4.38 -3.01 -7.01
C ILE A 179 -3.10 -3.73 -7.45
N TRP A 180 -3.02 -4.18 -8.69
CA TRP A 180 -1.81 -4.80 -9.21
C TRP A 180 -0.63 -3.83 -9.23
N ARG A 181 -0.84 -2.61 -9.76
CA ARG A 181 0.15 -1.55 -9.75
C ARG A 181 0.65 -1.25 -8.34
N HIS A 182 -0.29 -1.10 -7.40
CA HIS A 182 0.02 -0.90 -5.99
C HIS A 182 0.88 -2.04 -5.42
N SER A 183 0.46 -3.29 -5.61
CA SER A 183 1.22 -4.45 -5.12
C SER A 183 2.65 -4.50 -5.69
N MET A 184 2.82 -4.14 -6.95
CA MET A 184 4.14 -4.06 -7.59
C MET A 184 5.01 -2.93 -7.01
N GLN A 185 4.42 -1.76 -6.79
CA GLN A 185 5.12 -0.63 -6.17
C GLN A 185 5.54 -0.97 -4.74
N VAL A 186 4.65 -1.61 -3.96
CA VAL A 186 4.97 -2.04 -2.59
C VAL A 186 6.06 -3.11 -2.57
N ALA A 187 6.01 -4.08 -3.48
CA ALA A 187 7.06 -5.09 -3.60
C ALA A 187 8.43 -4.45 -3.91
N TYR A 188 8.47 -3.55 -4.89
CA TYR A 188 9.68 -2.82 -5.23
C TYR A 188 10.20 -1.99 -4.05
N LEU A 189 9.35 -1.16 -3.44
CA LEU A 189 9.73 -0.33 -2.30
C LEU A 189 10.21 -1.16 -1.11
N ALA A 190 9.51 -2.25 -0.79
CA ALA A 190 9.91 -3.12 0.32
C ALA A 190 11.31 -3.69 0.12
N SER A 191 11.64 -4.09 -1.12
CA SER A 191 12.98 -4.58 -1.43
C SER A 191 14.08 -3.50 -1.39
N GLU A 192 13.73 -2.22 -1.63
CA GLU A 192 14.68 -1.10 -1.56
C GLU A 192 14.83 -0.53 -0.14
N LEU A 193 13.80 -0.67 0.69
CA LEU A 193 13.76 -0.09 2.05
C LEU A 193 14.26 -1.05 3.14
N THR A 194 14.52 -2.30 2.81
CA THR A 194 15.01 -3.29 3.76
C THR A 194 16.53 -3.35 3.79
N ASP A 195 17.10 -3.51 4.98
CA ASP A 195 18.52 -3.82 5.18
C ASP A 195 18.76 -5.34 5.35
N GLU A 196 17.68 -6.14 5.28
CA GLU A 196 17.71 -7.59 5.49
C GLU A 196 17.54 -8.36 4.17
N ASP A 197 16.61 -9.33 4.15
CA ASP A 197 16.30 -10.14 2.98
C ASP A 197 15.37 -9.38 2.00
N ALA A 198 15.97 -8.76 0.99
CA ALA A 198 15.26 -8.00 -0.03
C ALA A 198 14.28 -8.85 -0.85
N ASP A 199 14.53 -10.15 -0.99
CA ASP A 199 13.65 -11.06 -1.74
C ASP A 199 12.41 -11.41 -0.94
N SER A 200 12.56 -11.71 0.35
CA SER A 200 11.42 -11.89 1.25
C SER A 200 10.59 -10.60 1.38
N ALA A 201 11.24 -9.43 1.48
CA ALA A 201 10.57 -8.14 1.49
C ALA A 201 9.77 -7.90 0.20
N PHE A 202 10.36 -8.20 -0.97
CA PHE A 202 9.69 -8.10 -2.26
C PHE A 202 8.45 -9.00 -2.32
N LEU A 203 8.60 -10.28 -1.98
CA LEU A 203 7.49 -11.24 -2.04
C LEU A 203 6.38 -10.87 -1.05
N LEU A 204 6.74 -10.48 0.18
CA LEU A 204 5.76 -10.02 1.17
C LEU A 204 5.00 -8.79 0.68
N GLY A 205 5.72 -7.80 0.12
CA GLY A 205 5.11 -6.62 -0.49
C GLY A 205 4.19 -6.96 -1.66
N LEU A 206 4.53 -7.96 -2.47
CA LEU A 206 3.71 -8.38 -3.60
C LEU A 206 2.40 -9.04 -3.16
N ILE A 207 2.43 -9.84 -2.10
CA ILE A 207 1.26 -10.61 -1.64
C ILE A 207 0.46 -9.94 -0.52
N HIS A 208 0.92 -8.80 0.02
CA HIS A 208 0.24 -8.18 1.19
C HIS A 208 -1.24 -7.89 0.93
N ASP A 209 -1.60 -7.57 -0.29
CA ASP A 209 -2.96 -7.18 -0.71
C ASP A 209 -3.74 -8.28 -1.45
N VAL A 210 -3.25 -9.52 -1.48
CA VAL A 210 -4.00 -10.62 -2.13
C VAL A 210 -5.36 -10.87 -1.49
N GLY A 211 -5.52 -10.55 -0.22
CA GLY A 211 -6.81 -10.57 0.48
C GLY A 211 -7.81 -9.57 -0.09
N LYS A 212 -7.38 -8.35 -0.50
CA LYS A 212 -8.23 -7.38 -1.20
C LYS A 212 -8.74 -7.96 -2.51
N ILE A 213 -7.87 -8.65 -3.24
CA ILE A 213 -8.22 -9.31 -4.50
C ILE A 213 -9.21 -10.46 -4.27
N ALA A 214 -9.00 -11.26 -3.22
CA ALA A 214 -9.94 -12.32 -2.86
C ALA A 214 -11.33 -11.76 -2.51
N ILE A 215 -11.41 -10.72 -1.68
CA ILE A 215 -12.66 -10.03 -1.35
C ILE A 215 -13.31 -9.48 -2.60
N PHE A 216 -12.52 -8.89 -3.50
CA PHE A 216 -13.04 -8.36 -4.75
C PHE A 216 -13.59 -9.44 -5.69
N LYS A 217 -12.95 -10.61 -5.76
CA LYS A 217 -13.50 -11.76 -6.50
C LYS A 217 -14.82 -12.26 -5.90
N LEU A 218 -14.93 -12.27 -4.57
CA LEU A 218 -16.20 -12.55 -3.89
C LEU A 218 -17.28 -11.50 -4.21
N LEU A 219 -16.89 -10.22 -4.31
CA LEU A 219 -17.77 -9.15 -4.76
C LEU A 219 -18.28 -9.42 -6.19
N LEU A 220 -17.39 -9.80 -7.12
CA LEU A 220 -17.78 -10.15 -8.49
C LEU A 220 -18.78 -11.31 -8.55
N GLU A 221 -18.64 -12.30 -7.70
CA GLU A 221 -19.61 -13.39 -7.58
C GLU A 221 -20.96 -12.92 -7.01
N ALA A 222 -20.93 -11.99 -6.05
CA ALA A 222 -22.13 -11.42 -5.49
C ALA A 222 -22.89 -10.53 -6.49
N PHE A 223 -22.17 -9.78 -7.33
CA PHE A 223 -22.74 -8.98 -8.41
C PHE A 223 -23.62 -9.77 -9.40
N LYS A 224 -23.30 -11.03 -9.62
CA LYS A 224 -24.13 -11.90 -10.49
C LYS A 224 -25.54 -12.14 -9.93
N GLN A 225 -25.75 -11.87 -8.67
CA GLN A 225 -27.00 -12.07 -7.93
C GLN A 225 -27.60 -10.77 -7.41
N ALA A 226 -26.93 -9.63 -7.63
CA ALA A 226 -27.37 -8.31 -7.19
C ALA A 226 -28.37 -7.68 -8.16
N ASP A 227 -29.14 -6.72 -7.64
CA ASP A 227 -30.02 -5.91 -8.45
C ASP A 227 -29.22 -5.01 -9.43
N PRO A 228 -29.76 -4.75 -10.63
CA PRO A 228 -29.10 -3.88 -11.59
C PRO A 228 -28.80 -2.48 -11.00
N GLY A 229 -27.55 -2.06 -11.04
CA GLY A 229 -27.11 -0.77 -10.55
C GLY A 229 -26.61 -0.75 -9.10
N GLU A 230 -26.72 -1.84 -8.36
CA GLU A 230 -26.14 -1.96 -7.03
C GLU A 230 -24.61 -1.93 -7.10
N GLN A 231 -23.98 -1.08 -6.29
CA GLN A 231 -22.52 -0.94 -6.24
C GLN A 231 -22.06 -0.87 -4.78
N PRO A 232 -20.81 -1.30 -4.47
CA PRO A 232 -20.24 -1.11 -3.15
C PRO A 232 -19.97 0.38 -2.94
N CYS A 233 -20.68 1.01 -2.03
CA CYS A 233 -20.60 2.46 -1.81
C CYS A 233 -20.55 2.88 -0.34
N SER A 234 -20.76 1.96 0.61
CA SER A 234 -20.78 2.31 2.02
C SER A 234 -19.36 2.43 2.62
N SER A 235 -19.21 3.33 3.58
CA SER A 235 -17.98 3.43 4.37
C SER A 235 -17.71 2.16 5.17
N LEU A 236 -18.78 1.45 5.57
CA LEU A 236 -18.68 0.17 6.27
C LEU A 236 -18.03 -0.91 5.38
N PHE A 237 -18.43 -0.99 4.09
CA PHE A 237 -17.78 -1.92 3.15
C PHE A 237 -16.27 -1.66 3.05
N ARG A 238 -15.87 -0.40 2.91
CA ARG A 238 -14.48 -0.01 2.90
C ARG A 238 -13.74 -0.44 4.17
N GLN A 239 -14.31 -0.14 5.34
CA GLN A 239 -13.71 -0.51 6.63
C GLN A 239 -13.52 -2.03 6.75
N VAL A 240 -14.53 -2.83 6.39
CA VAL A 240 -14.43 -4.29 6.40
C VAL A 240 -13.37 -4.76 5.40
N MET A 241 -13.35 -4.21 4.19
CA MET A 241 -12.36 -4.55 3.18
C MET A 241 -10.93 -4.26 3.68
N THR A 242 -10.71 -3.11 4.30
CA THR A 242 -9.42 -2.73 4.88
C THR A 242 -9.05 -3.62 6.06
N ALA A 243 -9.95 -3.81 7.03
CA ALA A 243 -9.67 -4.55 8.26
C ALA A 243 -9.50 -6.06 8.04
N LYS A 244 -10.17 -6.65 7.05
CA LYS A 244 -10.18 -8.10 6.83
C LYS A 244 -9.21 -8.57 5.75
N SER A 245 -8.77 -7.68 4.84
CA SER A 245 -7.93 -8.08 3.72
C SER A 245 -6.57 -8.62 4.15
N LEU A 246 -5.89 -7.97 5.09
CA LEU A 246 -4.58 -8.42 5.57
C LEU A 246 -4.67 -9.76 6.32
N SER A 247 -5.69 -9.94 7.17
CA SER A 247 -5.95 -11.24 7.81
C SER A 247 -6.19 -12.34 6.77
N LEU A 248 -6.92 -12.03 5.70
CA LEU A 248 -7.14 -12.97 4.62
C LEU A 248 -5.87 -13.23 3.81
N SER A 249 -5.01 -12.22 3.61
CA SER A 249 -3.70 -12.40 2.98
C SER A 249 -2.83 -13.36 3.79
N ALA A 250 -2.78 -13.22 5.12
CA ALA A 250 -2.05 -14.13 6.00
C ALA A 250 -2.56 -15.57 5.90
N LEU A 251 -3.88 -15.77 5.95
CA LEU A 251 -4.48 -17.08 5.80
C LEU A 251 -4.22 -17.71 4.43
N LEU A 252 -4.21 -16.92 3.36
CA LEU A 252 -3.87 -17.39 2.02
C LEU A 252 -2.40 -17.79 1.93
N ALA A 253 -1.48 -16.97 2.46
CA ALA A 253 -0.06 -17.28 2.50
C ALA A 253 0.22 -18.61 3.21
N GLN A 254 -0.42 -18.86 4.37
CA GLN A 254 -0.35 -20.11 5.10
C GLN A 254 -0.89 -21.27 4.26
N HIS A 255 -2.05 -21.10 3.64
CA HIS A 255 -2.66 -22.15 2.83
C HIS A 255 -1.83 -22.48 1.58
N TRP A 256 -1.18 -21.50 0.99
CA TRP A 256 -0.26 -21.66 -0.13
C TRP A 256 1.07 -22.31 0.28
N GLN A 257 1.23 -22.65 1.56
CA GLN A 257 2.45 -23.22 2.13
C GLN A 257 3.70 -22.36 1.87
N LEU A 258 3.53 -21.05 1.86
CA LEU A 258 4.66 -20.14 1.86
C LEU A 258 5.43 -20.26 3.18
N PRO A 259 6.72 -19.87 3.22
CA PRO A 259 7.48 -19.86 4.48
C PRO A 259 6.72 -19.16 5.61
N ALA A 260 6.77 -19.73 6.82
CA ALA A 260 5.98 -19.26 7.98
C ALA A 260 6.24 -17.79 8.38
N ILE A 261 7.34 -17.21 7.91
CA ILE A 261 7.61 -15.77 8.12
C ILE A 261 6.55 -14.90 7.44
N PHE A 262 6.00 -15.32 6.29
CA PHE A 262 5.04 -14.49 5.54
C PHE A 262 3.70 -14.39 6.23
N ASP A 263 3.13 -15.49 6.72
CA ASP A 263 1.86 -15.45 7.45
C ASP A 263 2.00 -14.72 8.79
N ALA A 264 3.13 -14.88 9.48
CA ALA A 264 3.44 -14.15 10.70
C ALA A 264 3.54 -12.63 10.47
N GLU A 265 4.32 -12.20 9.48
CA GLU A 265 4.50 -10.77 9.18
C GLU A 265 3.22 -10.12 8.61
N LEU A 266 2.45 -10.83 7.79
CA LEU A 266 1.11 -10.40 7.36
C LEU A 266 0.13 -10.31 8.54
N GLY A 267 0.24 -11.22 9.51
CA GLY A 267 -0.54 -11.17 10.75
C GLY A 267 -0.21 -9.91 11.58
N ARG A 268 1.05 -9.51 11.63
CA ARG A 268 1.49 -8.24 12.29
C ARG A 268 0.94 -7.01 11.57
N LEU A 269 0.92 -7.01 10.24
CA LEU A 269 0.31 -5.95 9.43
C LEU A 269 -1.21 -5.87 9.64
N ALA A 270 -1.86 -6.99 9.95
CA ALA A 270 -3.31 -7.06 10.13
C ALA A 270 -3.81 -6.49 11.47
N VAL A 271 -2.91 -6.12 12.39
CA VAL A 271 -3.30 -5.49 13.66
C VAL A 271 -3.81 -4.08 13.38
N VAL A 272 -5.10 -3.86 13.61
CA VAL A 272 -5.78 -2.60 13.33
C VAL A 272 -5.21 -1.47 14.19
N ASP A 273 -5.03 -0.30 13.58
CA ASP A 273 -4.57 0.94 14.23
C ASP A 273 -3.18 0.86 14.88
N SER A 274 -2.35 -0.11 14.51
CA SER A 274 -0.99 -0.18 15.01
C SER A 274 0.04 -0.19 13.88
N LYS A 275 1.02 0.71 13.99
CA LYS A 275 2.21 0.66 13.15
C LYS A 275 3.07 -0.51 13.64
N PRO A 276 3.40 -1.50 12.80
CA PRO A 276 4.32 -2.56 13.18
C PRO A 276 5.73 -1.97 13.43
N VAL A 277 6.44 -2.53 14.41
CA VAL A 277 7.80 -2.09 14.77
C VAL A 277 8.78 -3.23 14.49
N GLY A 278 9.75 -2.97 13.62
CA GLY A 278 10.79 -3.92 13.23
C GLY A 278 10.32 -5.02 12.28
N GLY A 279 11.27 -5.69 11.66
CA GLY A 279 11.05 -6.80 10.73
C GLY A 279 10.42 -6.38 9.41
N LEU A 280 10.05 -7.39 8.61
CA LEU A 280 9.48 -7.17 7.28
C LEU A 280 8.10 -6.48 7.31
N ALA A 281 7.33 -6.64 8.38
CA ALA A 281 6.04 -5.96 8.52
C ALA A 281 6.20 -4.43 8.56
N GLU A 282 7.18 -3.89 9.28
CA GLU A 282 7.44 -2.44 9.28
C GLU A 282 7.86 -1.97 7.90
N VAL A 283 8.74 -2.71 7.23
CA VAL A 283 9.21 -2.40 5.88
C VAL A 283 8.05 -2.35 4.89
N VAL A 284 7.19 -3.37 4.90
CA VAL A 284 6.01 -3.42 4.01
C VAL A 284 4.99 -2.36 4.37
N TRP A 285 4.78 -2.06 5.65
CA TRP A 285 3.91 -0.98 6.08
C TRP A 285 4.38 0.39 5.54
N ARG A 286 5.68 0.68 5.64
CA ARG A 286 6.28 1.90 5.07
C ARG A 286 6.13 1.94 3.56
N ALA A 287 6.45 0.84 2.89
CA ALA A 287 6.33 0.69 1.44
C ALA A 287 4.88 0.91 0.96
N ASN A 288 3.90 0.33 1.68
CA ASN A 288 2.48 0.52 1.42
C ASN A 288 2.08 2.00 1.50
N LEU A 289 2.45 2.66 2.60
CA LEU A 289 2.13 4.08 2.81
C LEU A 289 2.75 4.97 1.72
N ILE A 290 4.01 4.73 1.33
CA ILE A 290 4.70 5.49 0.27
C ILE A 290 4.02 5.24 -1.09
N SER A 291 3.64 4.01 -1.42
CA SER A 291 2.94 3.68 -2.66
C SER A 291 1.55 4.34 -2.71
N GLU A 292 0.77 4.29 -1.64
CA GLU A 292 -0.52 4.97 -1.53
C GLU A 292 -0.36 6.48 -1.72
N CYS A 293 0.64 7.10 -1.06
CA CYS A 293 0.96 8.51 -1.25
C CYS A 293 1.31 8.83 -2.72
N SER A 294 2.14 8.01 -3.35
CA SER A 294 2.55 8.20 -4.74
C SER A 294 1.36 8.16 -5.70
N MET A 295 0.50 7.14 -5.57
CA MET A 295 -0.68 6.98 -6.41
C MET A 295 -1.74 8.06 -6.18
N LEU A 296 -1.93 8.49 -4.94
CA LEU A 296 -2.86 9.55 -4.58
C LEU A 296 -2.36 10.93 -5.02
N PHE A 297 -1.07 11.17 -4.92
CA PHE A 297 -0.43 12.40 -5.38
C PHE A 297 -0.51 12.52 -6.90
N GLU A 298 -0.21 11.46 -7.66
CA GLU A 298 -0.38 11.39 -9.11
C GLU A 298 -1.83 11.65 -9.55
N ALA A 299 -2.81 11.26 -8.72
CA ALA A 299 -4.24 11.44 -8.99
C ALA A 299 -4.83 12.76 -8.44
N ASP A 300 -4.00 13.72 -8.00
CA ASP A 300 -4.39 15.01 -7.39
C ASP A 300 -5.35 14.84 -6.18
N LYS A 301 -5.21 13.73 -5.43
CA LYS A 301 -6.06 13.42 -4.25
C LYS A 301 -5.36 13.71 -2.92
N LEU A 302 -4.11 14.09 -2.93
CA LEU A 302 -3.34 14.56 -1.78
C LEU A 302 -2.80 15.95 -2.08
N ASN A 303 -3.01 16.89 -1.14
CA ASN A 303 -2.30 18.16 -1.18
C ASN A 303 -0.91 18.04 -0.51
N GLU A 304 -0.06 19.04 -0.71
CA GLU A 304 1.31 19.08 -0.20
C GLU A 304 1.41 18.92 1.33
N GLN A 305 0.48 19.51 2.08
CA GLN A 305 0.49 19.40 3.56
C GLN A 305 0.15 17.98 4.01
N GLN A 306 -0.84 17.38 3.39
CA GLN A 306 -1.22 15.99 3.68
C GLN A 306 -0.09 15.02 3.32
N LEU A 307 0.51 15.20 2.13
CA LEU A 307 1.64 14.40 1.69
C LEU A 307 2.80 14.48 2.68
N ASN A 308 3.28 15.68 3.01
CA ASN A 308 4.41 15.86 3.91
C ASN A 308 4.16 15.22 5.28
N ARG A 309 2.93 15.28 5.79
CA ARG A 309 2.56 14.64 7.06
C ARG A 309 2.66 13.11 6.98
N LEU A 310 2.12 12.51 5.93
CA LEU A 310 2.17 11.05 5.72
C LEU A 310 3.60 10.56 5.49
N LEU A 311 4.43 11.35 4.80
CA LEU A 311 5.84 11.03 4.59
C LEU A 311 6.63 11.00 5.91
N LEU A 312 6.32 11.91 6.85
CA LEU A 312 6.91 11.86 8.20
C LEU A 312 6.55 10.57 8.94
N GLU A 313 5.31 10.07 8.79
CA GLU A 313 4.90 8.79 9.36
C GLU A 313 5.67 7.61 8.73
N ALA A 314 5.94 7.68 7.42
CA ALA A 314 6.76 6.70 6.71
C ALA A 314 8.27 6.81 7.00
N GLY A 315 8.71 7.88 7.69
CA GLY A 315 10.13 8.15 7.93
C GLY A 315 10.88 8.51 6.66
N LEU A 316 10.23 9.27 5.76
CA LEU A 316 10.78 9.70 4.48
C LEU A 316 10.68 11.22 4.36
N ASP A 317 11.72 11.86 3.84
CA ASP A 317 11.66 13.29 3.50
C ASP A 317 11.07 13.50 2.09
N ARG A 318 10.80 14.76 1.75
CA ARG A 318 10.23 15.11 0.46
C ARG A 318 11.17 14.77 -0.71
N GLY A 319 12.47 15.02 -0.56
CA GLY A 319 13.45 14.72 -1.62
C GLY A 319 13.52 13.24 -1.93
N GLY A 320 13.62 12.39 -0.90
CA GLY A 320 13.58 10.94 -1.07
C GLY A 320 12.27 10.45 -1.67
N PHE A 321 11.14 11.07 -1.30
CA PHE A 321 9.85 10.74 -1.91
C PHE A 321 9.82 11.09 -3.41
N ASP A 322 10.29 12.27 -3.80
CA ASP A 322 10.26 12.68 -5.20
C ASP A 322 11.11 11.75 -6.09
N GLU A 323 12.25 11.28 -5.60
CA GLU A 323 13.08 10.29 -6.31
C GLU A 323 12.35 8.95 -6.47
N LEU A 324 11.71 8.46 -5.41
CA LEU A 324 10.95 7.22 -5.46
C LEU A 324 9.71 7.37 -6.34
N HIS A 325 8.98 8.48 -6.20
CA HIS A 325 7.77 8.75 -6.98
C HIS A 325 8.04 8.71 -8.49
N GLN A 326 9.15 9.32 -8.96
CA GLN A 326 9.55 9.25 -10.37
C GLN A 326 9.75 7.81 -10.86
N LYS A 327 10.22 6.91 -10.01
CA LYS A 327 10.35 5.49 -10.35
C LYS A 327 8.98 4.78 -10.32
N LEU A 328 8.14 5.10 -9.34
CA LEU A 328 6.85 4.44 -9.12
C LEU A 328 5.81 4.76 -10.19
N ILE A 329 5.83 5.94 -10.78
CA ILE A 329 4.92 6.29 -11.89
C ILE A 329 5.22 5.53 -13.18
N MET A 330 6.35 4.83 -13.25
CA MET A 330 6.73 4.00 -14.41
C MET A 330 6.11 2.58 -14.37
N PHE A 331 5.52 2.18 -13.22
CA PHE A 331 4.75 0.94 -13.09
C PHE A 331 3.35 1.16 -13.65
#